data_48121b142aff15f3b3e89196c9463caa
#
_entry.id   48121b142aff15f3b3e89196c9463caa
#
_cell.length_a   1.000
_cell.length_b   1.000
_cell.length_c   1.000
_cell.angle_alpha   90.00
_cell.angle_beta   90.00
_cell.angle_gamma   90.00
#
_symmetry.space_group_name_H-M   'P 1'
#
loop_
_entity.id
_entity.type
_entity.pdbx_description
1 polymer ?
#
loop_
_entity_poly.entity_id
_entity_poly.type
_entity_poly.pdbx_seq_one_letter_code
_entity_poly.pdbx_strand_id
1 'polypeptide(L)'
;IMNAASTLGLDRAAQIIGVMTAMGESSLRVVDHGDTAGPDSRGLFQQRDNGAWGSLADRMDPTISATNFFKALERVDGWEALPPTIAAHRVQGNADPYHYEKFYGAAATVVGILAGKGVTVCQSGYLVFPLNPGYQMTSNYGPRAFVTEGASLWHAGDDLQHYPNPCHDPVFAITDGTVTLLAGYQLSIKSPDGYTVSYLHMYLNEVLVKVGDQVTAGQQVGATGS
;
A
#
# COMPACT_ATOMS: atom_id res chain seq x y z
N ILE A 1 13.64 -12.15 5.47
CA ILE A 1 12.57 -12.16 4.46
C ILE A 1 13.15 -11.80 3.10
N MET A 2 13.67 -10.57 2.90
CA MET A 2 14.15 -10.11 1.60
C MET A 2 15.20 -11.01 0.97
N ASN A 3 16.18 -11.46 1.76
CA ASN A 3 17.21 -12.40 1.27
C ASN A 3 16.62 -13.73 0.82
N ALA A 4 15.58 -14.24 1.50
CA ALA A 4 14.90 -15.47 1.08
C ALA A 4 14.22 -15.32 -0.30
N ALA A 5 13.51 -14.18 -0.52
CA ALA A 5 12.95 -13.86 -1.84
C ALA A 5 14.04 -13.75 -2.92
N SER A 6 15.12 -13.00 -2.65
CA SER A 6 16.23 -12.84 -3.60
C SER A 6 16.91 -14.17 -3.94
N THR A 7 17.06 -15.08 -2.99
CA THR A 7 17.64 -16.42 -3.22
C THR A 7 16.76 -17.28 -4.16
N LEU A 8 15.44 -17.04 -4.15
CA LEU A 8 14.48 -17.69 -5.05
C LEU A 8 14.33 -16.93 -6.40
N GLY A 9 15.10 -15.85 -6.61
CA GLY A 9 14.99 -15.03 -7.82
C GLY A 9 13.75 -14.15 -7.89
N LEU A 10 13.01 -14.03 -6.78
CA LEU A 10 11.81 -13.22 -6.70
C LEU A 10 12.14 -11.74 -6.60
N ASP A 11 11.29 -10.94 -7.18
CA ASP A 11 11.45 -9.49 -7.31
C ASP A 11 11.06 -8.71 -6.04
N ARG A 12 11.07 -7.40 -6.16
CA ARG A 12 10.71 -6.49 -5.09
C ARG A 12 9.24 -6.62 -4.68
N ALA A 13 8.33 -6.93 -5.62
CA ALA A 13 6.91 -7.10 -5.29
C ALA A 13 6.72 -8.25 -4.30
N ALA A 14 7.34 -9.39 -4.56
CA ALA A 14 7.35 -10.52 -3.62
C ALA A 14 7.94 -10.13 -2.27
N GLN A 15 9.07 -9.39 -2.25
CA GLN A 15 9.68 -8.92 -1.00
C GLN A 15 8.70 -8.08 -0.16
N ILE A 16 7.97 -7.17 -0.81
CA ILE A 16 6.94 -6.35 -0.14
C ILE A 16 5.82 -7.22 0.41
N ILE A 17 5.32 -8.18 -0.39
CA ILE A 17 4.27 -9.13 0.05
C ILE A 17 4.74 -9.90 1.29
N GLY A 18 5.97 -10.43 1.30
CA GLY A 18 6.50 -11.16 2.43
C GLY A 18 6.67 -10.31 3.70
N VAL A 19 7.19 -9.08 3.56
CA VAL A 19 7.36 -8.15 4.70
C VAL A 19 5.99 -7.71 5.23
N MET A 20 5.05 -7.36 4.36
CA MET A 20 3.68 -6.97 4.70
C MET A 20 2.95 -8.09 5.47
N THR A 21 3.07 -9.33 4.99
CA THR A 21 2.48 -10.50 5.64
C THR A 21 3.06 -10.69 7.02
N ALA A 22 4.40 -10.68 7.17
CA ALA A 22 5.05 -10.85 8.46
C ALA A 22 4.75 -9.68 9.44
N MET A 23 4.52 -8.47 8.95
CA MET A 23 4.00 -7.37 9.78
C MET A 23 2.63 -7.69 10.35
N GLY A 24 1.72 -8.22 9.53
CA GLY A 24 0.36 -8.59 9.96
C GLY A 24 0.32 -9.78 10.90
N GLU A 25 1.19 -10.77 10.70
CA GLU A 25 1.20 -12.01 11.47
C GLU A 25 1.90 -11.90 12.83
N SER A 26 3.02 -11.19 12.87
CA SER A 26 3.92 -11.22 14.05
C SER A 26 4.53 -9.88 14.40
N SER A 27 4.21 -8.80 13.71
CA SER A 27 4.92 -7.53 13.79
C SER A 27 6.44 -7.69 13.56
N LEU A 28 6.82 -8.53 12.59
CA LEU A 28 8.21 -8.88 12.23
C LEU A 28 9.00 -9.55 13.35
N ARG A 29 8.36 -10.24 14.28
CA ARG A 29 9.01 -10.97 15.38
C ARG A 29 8.85 -12.47 15.20
N VAL A 30 9.85 -13.23 15.62
CA VAL A 30 9.73 -14.69 15.70
C VAL A 30 8.97 -15.03 16.98
N VAL A 31 7.69 -15.38 16.83
CA VAL A 31 6.76 -15.64 17.96
C VAL A 31 6.62 -17.15 18.15
N ASP A 32 6.74 -17.60 19.41
CA ASP A 32 6.73 -19.02 19.80
C ASP A 32 5.36 -19.54 20.29
N HIS A 33 4.32 -18.75 20.11
CA HIS A 33 2.94 -19.09 20.46
C HIS A 33 1.99 -18.60 19.36
N GLY A 34 0.85 -19.27 19.27
CA GLY A 34 -0.28 -18.84 18.44
C GLY A 34 -1.37 -18.20 19.30
N ASP A 35 -2.46 -17.81 18.63
CA ASP A 35 -3.68 -17.31 19.27
C ASP A 35 -4.70 -18.44 19.51
N THR A 36 -5.92 -18.06 19.95
CA THR A 36 -7.01 -19.03 20.20
C THR A 36 -7.46 -19.75 18.92
N ALA A 37 -7.37 -19.10 17.76
CA ALA A 37 -7.76 -19.68 16.47
C ALA A 37 -6.69 -20.58 15.88
N GLY A 38 -5.43 -20.34 16.23
CA GLY A 38 -4.27 -21.08 15.76
C GLY A 38 -3.23 -21.34 16.86
N PRO A 39 -3.52 -22.13 17.89
CA PRO A 39 -2.63 -22.30 19.04
C PRO A 39 -1.27 -22.92 18.70
N ASP A 40 -1.18 -23.61 17.57
CA ASP A 40 0.04 -24.20 17.00
C ASP A 40 0.79 -23.30 16.03
N SER A 41 0.30 -22.08 15.76
CA SER A 41 0.95 -21.09 14.90
C SER A 41 2.28 -20.64 15.50
N ARG A 42 3.33 -20.57 14.68
CA ARG A 42 4.70 -20.22 15.13
C ARG A 42 5.43 -19.37 14.12
N GLY A 43 6.41 -18.65 14.66
CA GLY A 43 7.42 -17.93 13.89
C GLY A 43 6.95 -16.65 13.27
N LEU A 44 7.72 -16.19 12.30
CA LEU A 44 7.56 -14.89 11.65
C LEU A 44 6.26 -14.75 10.84
N PHE A 45 5.77 -15.86 10.29
CA PHE A 45 4.56 -15.92 9.45
C PHE A 45 3.40 -16.66 10.14
N GLN A 46 3.47 -16.92 11.44
CA GLN A 46 2.46 -17.64 12.21
C GLN A 46 2.00 -18.94 11.51
N GLN A 47 2.98 -19.71 10.99
CA GLN A 47 2.75 -20.94 10.24
C GLN A 47 2.25 -22.06 11.13
N ARG A 48 1.19 -22.77 10.68
CA ARG A 48 0.51 -23.86 11.39
C ARG A 48 1.30 -25.17 11.31
N ASP A 49 1.05 -26.08 12.27
CA ASP A 49 1.58 -27.44 12.27
C ASP A 49 0.69 -28.39 11.43
N ASN A 50 0.63 -28.11 10.14
CA ASN A 50 -0.21 -28.85 9.18
C ASN A 50 0.59 -29.60 8.11
N GLY A 51 1.92 -29.68 8.29
CA GLY A 51 2.85 -30.32 7.36
C GLY A 51 3.24 -29.49 6.15
N ALA A 52 2.60 -28.35 5.88
CA ALA A 52 2.92 -27.50 4.75
C ALA A 52 4.18 -26.65 4.95
N TRP A 53 4.54 -26.38 6.19
CA TRP A 53 5.53 -25.38 6.58
C TRP A 53 6.81 -25.95 7.21
N GLY A 54 6.95 -27.30 7.21
CA GLY A 54 8.08 -27.98 7.80
C GLY A 54 7.95 -28.21 9.31
N SER A 55 9.06 -28.53 9.95
CA SER A 55 9.14 -28.79 11.39
C SER A 55 8.94 -27.50 12.22
N LEU A 56 8.80 -27.67 13.55
CA LEU A 56 8.80 -26.53 14.47
C LEU A 56 10.05 -25.67 14.30
N ALA A 57 11.23 -26.32 14.17
CA ALA A 57 12.49 -25.60 13.95
C ALA A 57 12.48 -24.77 12.65
N ASP A 58 11.92 -25.31 11.58
CA ASP A 58 11.81 -24.60 10.30
C ASP A 58 10.87 -23.38 10.40
N ARG A 59 9.74 -23.53 11.09
CA ARG A 59 8.79 -22.44 11.31
C ARG A 59 9.34 -21.33 12.21
N MET A 60 10.22 -21.69 13.14
CA MET A 60 10.88 -20.74 14.05
C MET A 60 12.14 -20.10 13.45
N ASP A 61 12.72 -20.65 12.37
CA ASP A 61 13.81 -20.02 11.64
C ASP A 61 13.27 -18.96 10.69
N PRO A 62 13.65 -17.67 10.83
CA PRO A 62 13.10 -16.59 10.01
C PRO A 62 13.44 -16.69 8.53
N THR A 63 14.53 -17.38 8.17
CA THR A 63 14.93 -17.57 6.78
C THR A 63 14.20 -18.72 6.14
N ILE A 64 14.09 -19.85 6.86
CA ILE A 64 13.40 -21.04 6.36
C ILE A 64 11.90 -20.77 6.26
N SER A 65 11.29 -20.17 7.29
CA SER A 65 9.86 -19.82 7.26
C SER A 65 9.52 -18.83 6.15
N ALA A 66 10.38 -17.83 5.88
CA ALA A 66 10.22 -16.93 4.75
C ALA A 66 10.37 -17.65 3.41
N THR A 67 11.36 -18.56 3.28
CA THR A 67 11.54 -19.37 2.07
C THR A 67 10.31 -20.23 1.78
N ASN A 68 9.73 -20.85 2.82
CA ASN A 68 8.51 -21.65 2.68
C ASN A 68 7.30 -20.79 2.29
N PHE A 69 7.18 -19.58 2.84
CA PHE A 69 6.16 -18.61 2.43
C PHE A 69 6.28 -18.27 0.94
N PHE A 70 7.48 -17.94 0.45
CA PHE A 70 7.67 -17.58 -0.95
C PHE A 70 7.45 -18.75 -1.90
N LYS A 71 7.88 -19.96 -1.54
CA LYS A 71 7.54 -21.17 -2.32
C LYS A 71 6.04 -21.42 -2.39
N ALA A 72 5.28 -21.06 -1.37
CA ALA A 72 3.83 -21.11 -1.40
C ALA A 72 3.24 -19.99 -2.27
N LEU A 73 3.82 -18.78 -2.25
CA LEU A 73 3.43 -17.67 -3.09
C LEU A 73 3.59 -18.01 -4.59
N GLU A 74 4.72 -18.62 -4.98
CA GLU A 74 4.97 -19.06 -6.36
C GLU A 74 3.94 -20.08 -6.89
N ARG A 75 3.22 -20.77 -6.00
CA ARG A 75 2.15 -21.71 -6.36
C ARG A 75 0.77 -21.05 -6.51
N VAL A 76 0.66 -19.79 -6.18
CA VAL A 76 -0.58 -19.02 -6.39
C VAL A 76 -0.60 -18.53 -7.83
N ASP A 77 -1.48 -19.09 -8.63
CA ASP A 77 -1.59 -18.74 -10.06
C ASP A 77 -1.80 -17.24 -10.25
N GLY A 78 -0.91 -16.62 -11.04
CA GLY A 78 -0.96 -15.21 -11.39
C GLY A 78 -0.79 -14.25 -10.21
N TRP A 79 -0.07 -14.64 -9.16
CA TRP A 79 0.11 -13.84 -7.95
C TRP A 79 0.67 -12.44 -8.24
N GLU A 80 1.49 -12.31 -9.29
CA GLU A 80 2.10 -11.04 -9.72
C GLU A 80 1.06 -10.00 -10.17
N ALA A 81 -0.09 -10.46 -10.67
CA ALA A 81 -1.19 -9.61 -11.12
C ALA A 81 -2.26 -9.39 -10.04
N LEU A 82 -2.15 -10.06 -8.89
CA LEU A 82 -3.09 -9.88 -7.79
C LEU A 82 -2.72 -8.66 -6.92
N PRO A 83 -3.71 -8.02 -6.30
CA PRO A 83 -3.43 -7.11 -5.18
C PRO A 83 -2.57 -7.84 -4.13
N PRO A 84 -1.49 -7.22 -3.60
CA PRO A 84 -0.57 -7.85 -2.66
C PRO A 84 -1.24 -8.51 -1.45
N THR A 85 -2.27 -7.86 -0.89
CA THR A 85 -3.05 -8.43 0.22
C THR A 85 -3.78 -9.71 -0.18
N ILE A 86 -4.30 -9.80 -1.42
CA ILE A 86 -4.98 -10.98 -1.93
C ILE A 86 -3.98 -12.13 -2.18
N ALA A 87 -2.80 -11.82 -2.71
CA ALA A 87 -1.73 -12.80 -2.87
C ALA A 87 -1.30 -13.38 -1.51
N ALA A 88 -1.07 -12.52 -0.52
CA ALA A 88 -0.76 -12.92 0.86
C ALA A 88 -1.88 -13.76 1.49
N HIS A 89 -3.15 -13.34 1.33
CA HIS A 89 -4.32 -14.06 1.80
C HIS A 89 -4.39 -15.50 1.23
N ARG A 90 -4.13 -15.66 -0.07
CA ARG A 90 -4.15 -17.00 -0.70
C ARG A 90 -3.06 -17.93 -0.17
N VAL A 91 -1.93 -17.39 0.26
CA VAL A 91 -0.85 -18.15 0.89
C VAL A 91 -1.21 -18.52 2.34
N GLN A 92 -1.70 -17.57 3.12
CA GLN A 92 -1.95 -17.70 4.56
C GLN A 92 -3.30 -18.36 4.89
N GLY A 93 -4.31 -18.20 4.02
CA GLY A 93 -5.64 -18.76 4.24
C GLY A 93 -6.40 -18.15 5.41
N ASN A 94 -6.06 -16.91 5.80
CA ASN A 94 -6.75 -16.18 6.85
C ASN A 94 -8.18 -15.80 6.46
N ALA A 95 -9.04 -15.43 7.42
CA ALA A 95 -10.46 -15.17 7.17
C ALA A 95 -10.73 -13.88 6.38
N ASP A 96 -9.89 -12.85 6.55
CA ASP A 96 -10.06 -11.54 5.91
C ASP A 96 -9.06 -11.36 4.76
N PRO A 97 -9.52 -11.31 3.49
CA PRO A 97 -8.64 -11.13 2.33
C PRO A 97 -7.92 -9.78 2.31
N TYR A 98 -8.41 -8.77 3.03
CA TYR A 98 -7.81 -7.43 3.11
C TYR A 98 -7.01 -7.18 4.38
N HIS A 99 -6.80 -8.21 5.21
CA HIS A 99 -6.09 -8.11 6.50
C HIS A 99 -4.73 -7.41 6.41
N TYR A 100 -3.97 -7.67 5.35
CA TYR A 100 -2.60 -7.17 5.20
C TYR A 100 -2.50 -5.79 4.55
N GLU A 101 -3.57 -5.27 3.95
CA GLU A 101 -3.57 -4.04 3.15
C GLU A 101 -2.97 -2.84 3.92
N LYS A 102 -3.36 -2.67 5.17
CA LYS A 102 -2.88 -1.60 6.06
C LYS A 102 -1.36 -1.61 6.31
N PHE A 103 -0.68 -2.71 6.07
CA PHE A 103 0.76 -2.85 6.27
C PHE A 103 1.58 -2.60 4.99
N TYR A 104 0.93 -2.48 3.84
CA TYR A 104 1.61 -2.38 2.54
C TYR A 104 2.58 -1.18 2.47
N GLY A 105 2.13 0.01 2.82
CA GLY A 105 2.97 1.23 2.75
C GLY A 105 4.22 1.13 3.64
N ALA A 106 4.07 0.62 4.85
CA ALA A 106 5.20 0.40 5.76
C ALA A 106 6.17 -0.66 5.22
N ALA A 107 5.63 -1.76 4.66
CA ALA A 107 6.44 -2.82 4.06
C ALA A 107 7.23 -2.32 2.84
N ALA A 108 6.59 -1.56 1.96
CA ALA A 108 7.23 -0.96 0.79
C ALA A 108 8.38 -0.02 1.18
N THR A 109 8.17 0.78 2.22
CA THR A 109 9.20 1.67 2.78
C THR A 109 10.39 0.88 3.32
N VAL A 110 10.14 -0.13 4.15
CA VAL A 110 11.20 -0.98 4.72
C VAL A 110 12.01 -1.68 3.64
N VAL A 111 11.33 -2.30 2.67
CA VAL A 111 12.00 -2.96 1.54
C VAL A 111 12.82 -1.96 0.72
N GLY A 112 12.30 -0.75 0.49
CA GLY A 112 13.01 0.31 -0.22
C GLY A 112 14.30 0.72 0.45
N ILE A 113 14.24 0.99 1.75
CA ILE A 113 15.41 1.41 2.54
C ILE A 113 16.47 0.31 2.57
N LEU A 114 16.07 -0.93 2.85
CA LEU A 114 16.99 -2.07 2.99
C LEU A 114 17.61 -2.51 1.66
N ALA A 115 16.95 -2.27 0.53
CA ALA A 115 17.51 -2.53 -0.79
C ALA A 115 18.60 -1.54 -1.20
N GLY A 116 18.94 -0.55 -0.38
CA GLY A 116 19.94 0.48 -0.68
C GLY A 116 19.56 1.39 -1.85
N LYS A 117 18.34 1.28 -2.33
CA LYS A 117 17.74 2.19 -3.30
C LYS A 117 16.86 3.12 -2.48
N GLY A 118 17.21 4.39 -2.41
CA GLY A 118 16.26 5.41 -1.96
C GLY A 118 14.92 5.05 -2.58
N VAL A 119 13.83 5.20 -1.81
CA VAL A 119 12.50 4.68 -2.18
C VAL A 119 12.10 5.18 -3.57
N THR A 120 12.56 4.47 -4.60
CA THR A 120 11.97 4.54 -5.92
C THR A 120 11.01 3.36 -5.97
N VAL A 121 9.82 3.55 -5.46
CA VAL A 121 8.72 2.61 -5.63
C VAL A 121 8.23 2.79 -7.06
N CYS A 122 8.93 2.19 -8.01
CA CYS A 122 8.42 2.04 -9.35
C CYS A 122 7.91 0.61 -9.48
N GLN A 123 6.66 0.41 -9.13
CA GLN A 123 5.90 -0.72 -9.62
C GLN A 123 4.43 -0.32 -9.77
N SER A 124 4.00 -0.42 -11.01
CA SER A 124 2.67 -0.16 -11.51
C SER A 124 1.56 -0.72 -10.60
N GLY A 125 0.60 0.13 -10.29
CA GLY A 125 -0.73 -0.29 -9.91
C GLY A 125 -1.11 -0.17 -8.45
N TYR A 126 -0.29 0.36 -7.54
CA TYR A 126 -0.76 0.57 -6.16
C TYR A 126 -1.14 2.03 -5.93
N LEU A 127 -2.43 2.23 -5.67
CA LEU A 127 -2.96 3.53 -5.27
C LEU A 127 -2.99 3.61 -3.74
N VAL A 128 -2.43 4.66 -3.18
CA VAL A 128 -2.50 4.98 -1.76
C VAL A 128 -3.60 6.01 -1.55
N PHE A 129 -4.35 5.90 -0.46
CA PHE A 129 -5.35 6.90 -0.14
C PHE A 129 -4.67 8.26 0.12
N PRO A 130 -5.15 9.35 -0.49
CA PRO A 130 -4.42 10.62 -0.51
C PRO A 130 -4.45 11.40 0.79
N LEU A 131 -5.23 10.98 1.78
CA LEU A 131 -5.52 11.70 3.01
C LEU A 131 -5.40 10.78 4.22
N ASN A 132 -5.27 11.37 5.40
CA ASN A 132 -5.30 10.62 6.67
C ASN A 132 -6.67 10.00 6.94
N PRO A 133 -6.77 8.97 7.82
CA PRO A 133 -8.07 8.44 8.24
C PRO A 133 -8.99 9.52 8.83
N GLY A 134 -10.30 9.40 8.58
CA GLY A 134 -11.31 10.33 9.06
C GLY A 134 -12.02 11.11 7.96
N TYR A 135 -11.47 11.13 6.76
CA TYR A 135 -12.13 11.72 5.59
C TYR A 135 -13.30 10.86 5.13
N GLN A 136 -14.39 11.54 4.75
CA GLN A 136 -15.60 10.93 4.21
C GLN A 136 -15.81 11.40 2.78
N MET A 137 -16.27 10.51 1.92
CA MET A 137 -16.68 10.86 0.57
C MET A 137 -18.01 11.59 0.61
N THR A 138 -18.02 12.83 0.15
CA THR A 138 -19.20 13.70 0.15
C THR A 138 -19.85 13.83 -1.22
N SER A 139 -19.10 13.56 -2.30
CA SER A 139 -19.63 13.53 -3.67
C SER A 139 -18.78 12.60 -4.53
N ASN A 140 -19.43 11.66 -5.20
CA ASN A 140 -18.77 10.66 -6.04
C ASN A 140 -18.59 11.15 -7.46
N TYR A 141 -17.66 10.53 -8.19
CA TYR A 141 -17.57 10.67 -9.65
C TYR A 141 -18.89 10.29 -10.32
N GLY A 142 -19.31 11.08 -11.31
CA GLY A 142 -20.48 10.78 -12.13
C GLY A 142 -21.57 11.86 -12.13
N PRO A 143 -22.81 11.51 -12.51
CA PRO A 143 -23.91 12.46 -12.58
C PRO A 143 -24.35 12.92 -11.19
N ARG A 144 -24.58 14.21 -11.04
CA ARG A 144 -25.09 14.83 -9.79
C ARG A 144 -26.59 15.13 -9.94
N ALA A 145 -27.36 14.68 -8.95
CA ALA A 145 -28.82 14.97 -8.90
C ALA A 145 -29.11 16.43 -8.50
N PHE A 146 -28.24 17.00 -7.68
CA PHE A 146 -28.32 18.39 -7.23
C PHE A 146 -26.95 19.04 -7.30
N VAL A 147 -26.86 20.25 -7.77
CA VAL A 147 -25.65 21.05 -7.83
C VAL A 147 -25.92 22.45 -7.33
N THR A 148 -24.92 23.08 -6.71
CA THR A 148 -24.94 24.52 -6.42
C THR A 148 -24.80 25.29 -7.71
N GLU A 149 -25.27 26.54 -7.74
CA GLU A 149 -25.19 27.42 -8.91
C GLU A 149 -23.73 27.52 -9.39
N GLY A 150 -23.51 27.28 -10.68
CA GLY A 150 -22.18 27.27 -11.31
C GLY A 150 -21.44 25.94 -11.30
N ALA A 151 -21.94 24.92 -10.59
CA ALA A 151 -21.32 23.59 -10.58
C ALA A 151 -21.80 22.74 -11.78
N SER A 152 -20.93 21.81 -12.22
CA SER A 152 -21.25 20.87 -13.30
C SER A 152 -22.24 19.80 -12.84
N LEU A 153 -23.17 19.42 -13.73
CA LEU A 153 -24.05 18.26 -13.54
C LEU A 153 -23.30 16.91 -13.61
N TRP A 154 -22.06 16.93 -14.08
CA TRP A 154 -21.18 15.78 -14.08
C TRP A 154 -19.96 16.06 -13.21
N HIS A 155 -19.74 15.24 -12.19
CA HIS A 155 -18.58 15.32 -11.33
C HIS A 155 -17.42 14.50 -11.91
N ALA A 156 -16.32 15.16 -12.21
CA ALA A 156 -15.14 14.52 -12.81
C ALA A 156 -14.14 13.96 -11.77
N GLY A 157 -14.53 13.87 -10.50
CA GLY A 157 -13.69 13.40 -9.41
C GLY A 157 -14.50 12.93 -8.20
N ASP A 158 -13.82 12.63 -7.12
CA ASP A 158 -14.41 12.32 -5.83
C ASP A 158 -14.09 13.43 -4.84
N ASP A 159 -15.12 13.97 -4.16
CA ASP A 159 -14.93 14.96 -3.10
C ASP A 159 -14.81 14.26 -1.75
N LEU A 160 -13.71 14.54 -1.06
CA LEU A 160 -13.39 14.01 0.26
C LEU A 160 -13.38 15.14 1.28
N GLN A 161 -14.06 14.99 2.42
CA GLN A 161 -14.13 16.00 3.46
C GLN A 161 -13.94 15.43 4.85
N HIS A 162 -13.29 16.20 5.70
CA HIS A 162 -13.08 15.92 7.12
C HIS A 162 -13.71 17.03 7.95
N TYR A 163 -14.62 16.67 8.84
CA TYR A 163 -15.29 17.62 9.73
C TYR A 163 -14.64 17.63 11.12
N PRO A 164 -14.59 18.79 11.84
CA PRO A 164 -15.16 20.09 11.47
C PRO A 164 -14.23 20.98 10.63
N ASN A 165 -12.96 20.64 10.47
CA ASN A 165 -12.00 21.48 9.74
C ASN A 165 -11.13 20.64 8.83
N PRO A 166 -11.34 20.68 7.49
CA PRO A 166 -10.57 19.92 6.52
C PRO A 166 -9.29 20.66 6.04
N CYS A 167 -9.02 21.87 6.53
CA CYS A 167 -7.92 22.70 6.04
C CYS A 167 -6.58 22.34 6.71
N HIS A 168 -5.49 22.45 5.93
CA HIS A 168 -4.11 22.22 6.37
C HIS A 168 -3.78 20.75 6.73
N ASP A 169 -4.65 19.80 6.41
CA ASP A 169 -4.33 18.38 6.58
C ASP A 169 -3.36 17.91 5.48
N PRO A 170 -2.44 17.00 5.80
CA PRO A 170 -1.49 16.47 4.80
C PRO A 170 -2.19 15.80 3.63
N VAL A 171 -1.74 16.11 2.41
CA VAL A 171 -2.14 15.44 1.17
C VAL A 171 -0.97 14.62 0.65
N PHE A 172 -1.23 13.36 0.32
CA PHE A 172 -0.24 12.40 -0.14
C PHE A 172 -0.42 12.05 -1.61
N ALA A 173 0.69 11.77 -2.30
CA ALA A 173 0.65 11.26 -3.65
C ALA A 173 -0.05 9.89 -3.68
N ILE A 174 -1.11 9.75 -4.48
CA ILE A 174 -1.85 8.49 -4.65
C ILE A 174 -0.97 7.44 -5.32
N THR A 175 -0.08 7.88 -6.21
CA THR A 175 0.74 7.02 -7.07
C THR A 175 2.15 7.59 -7.17
N ASP A 176 3.09 6.73 -7.55
CA ASP A 176 4.37 7.18 -8.08
C ASP A 176 4.15 8.01 -9.34
N GLY A 177 5.01 8.98 -9.59
CA GLY A 177 4.90 9.73 -10.84
C GLY A 177 5.71 11.01 -10.90
N THR A 178 5.47 11.75 -11.97
CA THR A 178 6.08 13.06 -12.20
C THR A 178 5.03 14.14 -12.02
N VAL A 179 5.36 15.18 -11.28
CA VAL A 179 4.51 16.38 -11.18
C VAL A 179 4.49 17.08 -12.54
N THR A 180 3.31 17.15 -13.16
CA THR A 180 3.13 17.71 -14.51
C THR A 180 2.43 19.06 -14.54
N LEU A 181 1.69 19.38 -13.49
CA LEU A 181 0.97 20.65 -13.36
C LEU A 181 0.95 21.10 -11.90
N LEU A 182 1.18 22.40 -11.73
CA LEU A 182 0.94 23.12 -10.47
C LEU A 182 0.44 24.52 -10.86
N ALA A 183 -0.88 24.72 -10.83
CA ALA A 183 -1.51 25.98 -11.21
C ALA A 183 -2.89 26.14 -10.57
N GLY A 184 -3.25 27.36 -10.21
CA GLY A 184 -4.51 27.64 -9.52
C GLY A 184 -4.57 26.90 -8.18
N TYR A 185 -5.56 26.03 -8.00
CA TYR A 185 -5.72 25.17 -6.82
C TYR A 185 -5.46 23.69 -7.15
N GLN A 186 -4.73 23.42 -8.26
CA GLN A 186 -4.55 22.06 -8.79
C GLN A 186 -3.07 21.67 -8.79
N LEU A 187 -2.80 20.47 -8.29
CA LEU A 187 -1.59 19.70 -8.49
C LEU A 187 -1.92 18.47 -9.33
N SER A 188 -1.14 18.16 -10.37
CA SER A 188 -1.31 16.94 -11.16
C SER A 188 -0.03 16.13 -11.22
N ILE A 189 -0.16 14.82 -11.02
CA ILE A 189 0.92 13.83 -11.03
C ILE A 189 0.61 12.81 -12.12
N LYS A 190 1.52 12.67 -13.08
CA LYS A 190 1.44 11.67 -14.15
C LYS A 190 2.13 10.39 -13.69
N SER A 191 1.35 9.30 -13.60
CA SER A 191 1.85 7.97 -13.30
C SER A 191 2.71 7.40 -14.45
N PRO A 192 3.68 6.54 -14.16
CA PRO A 192 4.38 5.74 -15.17
C PRO A 192 3.44 4.88 -16.01
N ASP A 193 2.28 4.47 -15.48
CA ASP A 193 1.25 3.68 -16.17
C ASP A 193 0.41 4.50 -17.16
N GLY A 194 0.69 5.81 -17.29
CA GLY A 194 0.11 6.67 -18.31
C GLY A 194 -1.15 7.45 -17.91
N TYR A 195 -1.73 7.20 -16.72
CA TYR A 195 -2.83 8.02 -16.21
C TYR A 195 -2.29 9.23 -15.41
N THR A 196 -3.16 10.20 -15.17
CA THR A 196 -2.85 11.40 -14.39
C THR A 196 -3.83 11.53 -13.24
N VAL A 197 -3.30 11.73 -12.03
CA VAL A 197 -4.08 12.05 -10.83
C VAL A 197 -4.00 13.55 -10.60
N SER A 198 -5.14 14.19 -10.38
CA SER A 198 -5.21 15.62 -10.07
C SER A 198 -5.82 15.83 -8.69
N TYR A 199 -5.16 16.64 -7.90
CA TYR A 199 -5.58 17.09 -6.58
C TYR A 199 -6.05 18.52 -6.71
N LEU A 200 -7.28 18.78 -6.33
CA LEU A 200 -7.89 20.11 -6.39
C LEU A 200 -8.09 20.67 -4.98
N HIS A 201 -8.34 21.97 -4.91
CA HIS A 201 -8.56 22.67 -3.64
C HIS A 201 -7.39 22.55 -2.64
N MET A 202 -6.15 22.59 -3.14
CA MET A 202 -4.95 22.68 -2.33
C MET A 202 -4.52 24.13 -2.15
N TYR A 203 -3.94 24.45 -0.98
CA TYR A 203 -3.25 25.73 -0.81
C TYR A 203 -1.89 25.69 -1.53
N LEU A 204 -1.68 26.53 -2.54
CA LEU A 204 -0.45 26.56 -3.33
C LEU A 204 0.79 26.86 -2.52
N ASN A 205 0.67 27.71 -1.50
CA ASN A 205 1.78 28.03 -0.58
C ASN A 205 2.16 26.89 0.38
N GLU A 206 1.36 25.82 0.41
CA GLU A 206 1.60 24.61 1.20
C GLU A 206 1.92 23.39 0.34
N VAL A 207 2.03 23.58 -0.98
CA VAL A 207 2.52 22.51 -1.87
C VAL A 207 4.03 22.36 -1.68
N LEU A 208 4.46 21.11 -1.47
CA LEU A 208 5.84 20.74 -1.13
C LEU A 208 6.68 20.31 -2.33
N VAL A 209 6.07 20.28 -3.51
CA VAL A 209 6.68 19.79 -4.76
C VAL A 209 6.51 20.82 -5.89
N LYS A 210 7.30 20.70 -6.94
CA LYS A 210 7.23 21.54 -8.14
C LYS A 210 7.12 20.70 -9.41
N VAL A 211 6.70 21.32 -10.49
CA VAL A 211 6.64 20.67 -11.82
C VAL A 211 8.00 20.09 -12.19
N GLY A 212 8.01 18.83 -12.60
CA GLY A 212 9.20 18.03 -12.92
C GLY A 212 9.70 17.17 -11.80
N ASP A 213 9.27 17.37 -10.56
CA ASP A 213 9.68 16.52 -9.44
C ASP A 213 9.11 15.11 -9.59
N GLN A 214 9.92 14.12 -9.22
CA GLN A 214 9.49 12.74 -9.05
C GLN A 214 8.95 12.56 -7.64
N VAL A 215 7.77 11.96 -7.53
CA VAL A 215 7.13 11.65 -6.25
C VAL A 215 6.87 10.15 -6.15
N THR A 216 6.76 9.67 -4.93
CA THR A 216 6.39 8.28 -4.64
C THR A 216 5.01 8.22 -3.99
N ALA A 217 4.29 7.14 -4.21
CA ALA A 217 3.01 6.88 -3.54
C ALA A 217 3.17 7.00 -2.01
N GLY A 218 2.27 7.75 -1.36
CA GLY A 218 2.35 8.05 0.07
C GLY A 218 3.31 9.18 0.45
N GLN A 219 4.03 9.78 -0.49
CA GLN A 219 4.81 11.00 -0.22
C GLN A 219 3.87 12.17 0.01
N GLN A 220 4.08 12.94 1.09
CA GLN A 220 3.34 14.19 1.27
C GLN A 220 3.71 15.19 0.17
N VAL A 221 2.70 15.71 -0.52
CA VAL A 221 2.86 16.64 -1.65
C VAL A 221 2.29 18.04 -1.35
N GLY A 222 1.57 18.18 -0.25
CA GLY A 222 1.03 19.46 0.18
C GLY A 222 0.01 19.30 1.29
N ALA A 223 -0.93 20.26 1.37
CA ALA A 223 -2.01 20.26 2.34
C ALA A 223 -3.34 20.65 1.68
N THR A 224 -4.43 20.18 2.33
CA THR A 224 -5.81 20.49 1.94
C THR A 224 -6.12 21.98 2.12
N GLY A 225 -6.80 22.55 1.13
CA GLY A 225 -7.33 23.91 1.17
C GLY A 225 -8.85 23.93 1.44
N SER A 226 -9.46 25.08 1.15
CA SER A 226 -10.92 25.34 1.25
C SER A 226 -11.59 25.30 -0.12
#